data_a95fb905a8fdab0e1e6f698fd761f785
#
_entry.id   a95fb905a8fdab0e1e6f698fd761f785
#
_cell.length_a   1.000
_cell.length_b   1.000
_cell.length_c   1.000
_cell.angle_alpha   90.00
_cell.angle_beta   90.00
_cell.angle_gamma   90.00
#
_symmetry.space_group_name_H-M   'P 1'
#
loop_
_entity.id
_entity.type
_entity.pdbx_description
1 polymer ?
#
loop_
_entity_poly.entity_id
_entity_poly.type
_entity_poly.pdbx_seq_one_letter_code
_entity_poly.pdbx_strand_id
1 'polypeptide(L)'
;MPDRPESSDLDAVFRDFRDEVSRDSDASESEQQYKLGLTYRDMGMIDDAVRELGWAARSPRRRFEASSLVARLLRDRGNVAAAVEWFERAAEAPAPTPEAGRELLFELGQTLEAADETARALAVYLELRSDAGEFRDVSSRIERLTRAQAEG
;
A
#
# COMPACT_ATOMS: atom_id res chain seq x y z
N MET A 1 -32.99 -45.43 10.31
CA MET A 1 -33.25 -44.01 10.53
C MET A 1 -32.30 -43.25 9.64
N PRO A 2 -32.82 -42.43 8.73
CA PRO A 2 -31.91 -41.59 7.96
C PRO A 2 -31.17 -40.67 8.89
N ASP A 3 -29.84 -40.60 8.74
CA ASP A 3 -29.00 -39.70 9.47
C ASP A 3 -29.46 -38.27 9.22
N ARG A 4 -30.05 -37.66 10.23
CA ARG A 4 -30.26 -36.22 10.20
C ARG A 4 -28.89 -35.57 10.40
N PRO A 5 -28.49 -34.62 9.56
CA PRO A 5 -27.30 -33.86 9.85
C PRO A 5 -27.45 -33.29 11.26
N GLU A 6 -26.47 -33.51 12.10
CA GLU A 6 -26.47 -32.97 13.44
C GLU A 6 -26.61 -31.44 13.37
N SER A 7 -27.29 -30.84 14.32
CA SER A 7 -27.48 -29.38 14.36
C SER A 7 -26.18 -28.62 14.28
N SER A 8 -25.07 -29.20 14.77
CA SER A 8 -23.72 -28.65 14.68
C SER A 8 -23.22 -28.53 13.24
N ASP A 9 -23.57 -29.50 12.37
CA ASP A 9 -23.17 -29.48 10.96
C ASP A 9 -23.93 -28.39 10.19
N LEU A 10 -25.22 -28.22 10.49
CA LEU A 10 -26.02 -27.14 9.90
C LEU A 10 -25.52 -25.77 10.35
N ASP A 11 -25.19 -25.63 11.63
CA ASP A 11 -24.65 -24.38 12.17
C ASP A 11 -23.31 -24.03 11.52
N ALA A 12 -22.46 -25.03 11.27
CA ALA A 12 -21.19 -24.84 10.58
C ALA A 12 -21.41 -24.38 9.11
N VAL A 13 -22.35 -24.99 8.39
CA VAL A 13 -22.69 -24.60 7.02
C VAL A 13 -23.23 -23.17 6.97
N PHE A 14 -24.14 -22.81 7.88
CA PHE A 14 -24.69 -21.45 7.94
C PHE A 14 -23.63 -20.43 8.30
N ARG A 15 -22.70 -20.78 9.18
CA ARG A 15 -21.57 -19.91 9.56
C ARG A 15 -20.69 -19.64 8.35
N ASP A 16 -20.29 -20.69 7.63
CA ASP A 16 -19.47 -20.58 6.43
C ASP A 16 -20.14 -19.73 5.36
N PHE A 17 -21.45 -19.92 5.16
CA PHE A 17 -22.23 -19.13 4.21
C PHE A 17 -22.27 -17.65 4.61
N ARG A 18 -22.52 -17.35 5.90
CA ARG A 18 -22.51 -15.97 6.40
C ARG A 18 -21.15 -15.32 6.26
N ASP A 19 -20.08 -16.06 6.53
CA ASP A 19 -18.71 -15.58 6.40
C ASP A 19 -18.37 -15.29 4.93
N GLU A 20 -18.81 -16.14 4.03
CA GLU A 20 -18.63 -15.95 2.59
C GLU A 20 -19.41 -14.73 2.08
N VAL A 21 -20.66 -14.58 2.45
CA VAL A 21 -21.48 -13.40 2.10
C VAL A 21 -20.87 -12.12 2.65
N SER A 22 -20.39 -12.16 3.89
CA SER A 22 -19.72 -11.00 4.52
C SER A 22 -18.45 -10.62 3.77
N ARG A 23 -17.62 -11.59 3.39
CA ARG A 23 -16.39 -11.34 2.61
C ARG A 23 -16.70 -10.77 1.24
N ASP A 24 -17.72 -11.30 0.55
CA ASP A 24 -18.14 -10.81 -0.75
C ASP A 24 -18.69 -9.38 -0.66
N SER A 25 -19.44 -9.09 0.40
CA SER A 25 -19.96 -7.75 0.68
C SER A 25 -18.83 -6.77 0.96
N ASP A 26 -17.87 -7.13 1.80
CA ASP A 26 -16.71 -6.29 2.12
C ASP A 26 -15.85 -6.04 0.88
N ALA A 27 -15.62 -7.07 0.05
CA ALA A 27 -14.88 -6.93 -1.20
C ALA A 27 -15.60 -5.99 -2.18
N SER A 28 -16.93 -6.11 -2.29
CA SER A 28 -17.75 -5.24 -3.14
C SER A 28 -17.71 -3.79 -2.65
N GLU A 29 -17.82 -3.58 -1.35
CA GLU A 29 -17.74 -2.25 -0.73
C GLU A 29 -16.36 -1.62 -0.97
N SER A 30 -15.28 -2.37 -0.78
CA SER A 30 -13.92 -1.89 -1.03
C SER A 30 -13.70 -1.50 -2.48
N GLU A 31 -14.25 -2.26 -3.42
CA GLU A 31 -14.19 -1.92 -4.84
C GLU A 31 -14.94 -0.62 -5.14
N GLN A 32 -16.11 -0.42 -4.55
CA GLN A 32 -16.88 0.82 -4.71
C GLN A 32 -16.12 2.01 -4.14
N GLN A 33 -15.51 1.86 -2.97
CA GLN A 33 -14.71 2.90 -2.33
C GLN A 33 -13.47 3.24 -3.17
N TYR A 34 -12.81 2.22 -3.73
CA TYR A 34 -11.67 2.40 -4.61
C TYR A 34 -12.05 3.22 -5.85
N LYS A 35 -13.14 2.83 -6.52
CA LYS A 35 -13.64 3.54 -7.72
C LYS A 35 -14.04 4.98 -7.40
N LEU A 36 -14.72 5.18 -6.27
CA LEU A 36 -15.13 6.51 -5.82
C LEU A 36 -13.89 7.37 -5.53
N GLY A 37 -12.88 6.79 -4.88
CA GLY A 37 -11.62 7.47 -4.60
C GLY A 37 -10.91 7.92 -5.88
N LEU A 38 -10.87 7.07 -6.91
CA LEU A 38 -10.30 7.42 -8.21
C LEU A 38 -11.09 8.57 -8.87
N THR A 39 -12.40 8.54 -8.76
CA THR A 39 -13.26 9.59 -9.30
C THR A 39 -12.99 10.93 -8.61
N TYR A 40 -12.94 10.96 -7.29
CA TYR A 40 -12.60 12.15 -6.54
C TYR A 40 -11.23 12.71 -6.91
N ARG A 41 -10.23 11.82 -7.05
CA ARG A 41 -8.89 12.20 -7.50
C ARG A 41 -8.93 12.90 -8.86
N ASP A 42 -9.64 12.33 -9.81
CA ASP A 42 -9.74 12.87 -11.17
C ASP A 42 -10.47 14.23 -11.19
N MET A 43 -11.35 14.45 -10.23
CA MET A 43 -12.05 15.73 -10.04
C MET A 43 -11.25 16.75 -9.24
N GLY A 44 -10.05 16.39 -8.78
CA GLY A 44 -9.23 17.27 -7.94
C GLY A 44 -9.68 17.36 -6.49
N MET A 45 -10.63 16.52 -6.07
CA MET A 45 -11.13 16.47 -4.69
C MET A 45 -10.23 15.56 -3.85
N ILE A 46 -9.04 16.04 -3.52
CA ILE A 46 -7.97 15.22 -2.96
C ILE A 46 -8.30 14.70 -1.57
N ASP A 47 -8.87 15.49 -0.69
CA ASP A 47 -9.22 15.05 0.67
C ASP A 47 -10.27 13.93 0.63
N ASP A 48 -11.26 14.05 -0.24
CA ASP A 48 -12.27 13.01 -0.45
C ASP A 48 -11.66 11.76 -1.04
N ALA A 49 -10.74 11.90 -2.00
CA ALA A 49 -10.02 10.78 -2.61
C ALA A 49 -9.19 10.03 -1.56
N VAL A 50 -8.45 10.73 -0.73
CA VAL A 50 -7.63 10.12 0.34
C VAL A 50 -8.52 9.37 1.32
N ARG A 51 -9.66 9.92 1.69
CA ARG A 51 -10.60 9.26 2.60
C ARG A 51 -11.11 7.94 2.02
N GLU A 52 -11.61 7.96 0.79
CA GLU A 52 -12.18 6.76 0.16
C GLU A 52 -11.12 5.70 -0.15
N LEU A 53 -9.97 6.12 -0.66
CA LEU A 53 -8.84 5.21 -0.91
C LEU A 53 -8.29 4.62 0.40
N GLY A 54 -8.26 5.41 1.47
CA GLY A 54 -7.87 4.93 2.79
C GLY A 54 -8.79 3.83 3.31
N TRP A 55 -10.08 3.94 3.08
CA TRP A 55 -11.04 2.89 3.39
C TRP A 55 -10.80 1.65 2.52
N ALA A 56 -10.63 1.83 1.22
CA ALA A 56 -10.36 0.72 0.28
C ALA A 56 -9.08 -0.05 0.66
N ALA A 57 -8.08 0.63 1.20
CA ALA A 57 -6.82 0.03 1.62
C ALA A 57 -6.96 -0.97 2.78
N ARG A 58 -8.08 -0.99 3.48
CA ARG A 58 -8.37 -2.01 4.52
C ARG A 58 -8.55 -3.39 3.92
N SER A 59 -9.02 -3.47 2.67
CA SER A 59 -9.15 -4.73 1.97
C SER A 59 -7.78 -5.22 1.51
N PRO A 60 -7.40 -6.47 1.84
CA PRO A 60 -6.13 -7.04 1.36
C PRO A 60 -5.99 -6.97 -0.16
N ARG A 61 -7.10 -7.07 -0.88
CA ARG A 61 -7.13 -7.04 -2.35
C ARG A 61 -6.69 -5.69 -2.92
N ARG A 62 -6.97 -4.59 -2.21
CA ARG A 62 -6.68 -3.23 -2.67
C ARG A 62 -5.58 -2.52 -1.87
N ARG A 63 -5.03 -3.19 -0.87
CA ARG A 63 -4.09 -2.55 0.06
C ARG A 63 -2.89 -1.94 -0.63
N PHE A 64 -2.24 -2.68 -1.53
CA PHE A 64 -1.07 -2.16 -2.24
C PHE A 64 -1.44 -0.94 -3.10
N GLU A 65 -2.43 -1.08 -3.96
CA GLU A 65 -2.81 -0.04 -4.92
C GLU A 65 -3.39 1.20 -4.24
N ALA A 66 -4.32 1.01 -3.31
CA ALA A 66 -4.95 2.12 -2.60
C ALA A 66 -3.96 2.87 -1.71
N SER A 67 -3.14 2.15 -0.95
CA SER A 67 -2.11 2.76 -0.10
C SER A 67 -1.09 3.56 -0.91
N SER A 68 -0.66 3.01 -2.05
CA SER A 68 0.26 3.68 -2.97
C SER A 68 -0.31 4.98 -3.50
N LEU A 69 -1.58 4.97 -3.89
CA LEU A 69 -2.27 6.18 -4.39
C LEU A 69 -2.41 7.24 -3.30
N VAL A 70 -2.82 6.85 -2.10
CA VAL A 70 -2.90 7.78 -0.96
C VAL A 70 -1.55 8.41 -0.70
N ALA A 71 -0.49 7.61 -0.67
CA ALA A 71 0.86 8.09 -0.47
C ALA A 71 1.27 9.14 -1.51
N ARG A 72 1.01 8.86 -2.78
CA ARG A 72 1.34 9.78 -3.87
C ARG A 72 0.55 11.09 -3.78
N LEU A 73 -0.73 11.01 -3.47
CA LEU A 73 -1.58 12.20 -3.31
C LEU A 73 -1.09 13.06 -2.15
N LEU A 74 -0.75 12.46 -1.02
CA LEU A 74 -0.22 13.19 0.14
C LEU A 74 1.16 13.79 -0.15
N ARG A 75 2.04 13.04 -0.82
CA ARG A 75 3.36 13.54 -1.24
C ARG A 75 3.23 14.76 -2.12
N ASP A 76 2.35 14.69 -3.13
CA ASP A 76 2.16 15.77 -4.09
C ASP A 76 1.57 17.03 -3.45
N ARG A 77 0.87 16.88 -2.33
CA ARG A 77 0.40 18.00 -1.50
C ARG A 77 1.44 18.53 -0.52
N GLY A 78 2.61 17.92 -0.47
CA GLY A 78 3.67 18.31 0.46
C GLY A 78 3.55 17.69 1.85
N ASN A 79 2.58 16.80 2.08
CA ASN A 79 2.46 16.10 3.36
C ASN A 79 3.36 14.85 3.35
N VAL A 80 4.65 15.10 3.46
CA VAL A 80 5.70 14.09 3.28
C VAL A 80 5.65 13.03 4.39
N ALA A 81 5.46 13.43 5.63
CA ALA A 81 5.41 12.50 6.76
C ALA A 81 4.28 11.48 6.63
N ALA A 82 3.09 11.94 6.29
CA ALA A 82 1.95 11.04 6.06
C ALA A 82 2.16 10.18 4.81
N ALA A 83 2.77 10.73 3.76
CA ALA A 83 3.09 9.97 2.56
C ALA A 83 4.02 8.80 2.86
N VAL A 84 5.05 9.00 3.69
CA VAL A 84 5.96 7.92 4.12
C VAL A 84 5.17 6.79 4.79
N GLU A 85 4.28 7.11 5.71
CA GLU A 85 3.47 6.10 6.41
C GLU A 85 2.65 5.25 5.43
N TRP A 86 2.03 5.88 4.43
CA TRP A 86 1.23 5.19 3.45
C TRP A 86 2.08 4.39 2.46
N PHE A 87 3.24 4.88 2.06
CA PHE A 87 4.19 4.08 1.27
C PHE A 87 4.67 2.84 2.04
N GLU A 88 4.91 2.97 3.34
CA GLU A 88 5.30 1.83 4.18
C GLU A 88 4.18 0.78 4.26
N ARG A 89 2.93 1.21 4.40
CA ARG A 89 1.78 0.29 4.37
C ARG A 89 1.68 -0.45 3.03
N ALA A 90 1.90 0.26 1.94
CA ALA A 90 1.92 -0.36 0.62
C ALA A 90 3.06 -1.37 0.49
N ALA A 91 4.24 -1.06 1.03
CA ALA A 91 5.41 -1.94 0.98
C ALA A 91 5.19 -3.24 1.76
N GLU A 92 4.33 -3.23 2.77
CA GLU A 92 3.98 -4.43 3.55
C GLU A 92 2.99 -5.34 2.82
N ALA A 93 2.30 -4.83 1.81
CA ALA A 93 1.32 -5.59 1.04
C ALA A 93 1.99 -6.26 -0.17
N PRO A 94 1.48 -7.43 -0.60
CA PRO A 94 2.01 -8.05 -1.81
C PRO A 94 1.81 -7.14 -3.03
N ALA A 95 2.90 -6.87 -3.75
CA ALA A 95 2.85 -6.09 -4.98
C ALA A 95 2.24 -6.93 -6.10
N PRO A 96 1.46 -6.33 -7.01
CA PRO A 96 0.86 -7.07 -8.12
C PRO A 96 1.89 -7.58 -9.13
N THR A 97 3.03 -6.89 -9.25
CA THR A 97 4.16 -7.31 -10.09
C THR A 97 5.47 -6.95 -9.38
N PRO A 98 6.60 -7.64 -9.71
CA PRO A 98 7.90 -7.25 -9.18
C PRO A 98 8.25 -5.79 -9.49
N GLU A 99 7.91 -5.31 -10.68
CA GLU A 99 8.18 -3.94 -11.11
C GLU A 99 7.44 -2.92 -10.24
N ALA A 100 6.15 -3.19 -9.94
CA ALA A 100 5.36 -2.32 -9.07
C ALA A 100 5.96 -2.21 -7.66
N GLY A 101 6.47 -3.33 -7.13
CA GLY A 101 7.14 -3.36 -5.83
C GLY A 101 8.43 -2.55 -5.83
N ARG A 102 9.22 -2.66 -6.89
CA ARG A 102 10.47 -1.91 -7.05
C ARG A 102 10.22 -0.42 -7.18
N GLU A 103 9.24 -0.04 -7.98
CA GLU A 103 8.80 1.35 -8.13
C GLU A 103 8.39 1.94 -6.78
N LEU A 104 7.61 1.16 -6.03
CA LEU A 104 7.16 1.60 -4.70
C LEU A 104 8.32 1.86 -3.75
N LEU A 105 9.29 0.95 -3.68
CA LEU A 105 10.47 1.12 -2.84
C LEU A 105 11.29 2.34 -3.26
N PHE A 106 11.41 2.57 -4.56
CA PHE A 106 12.10 3.75 -5.06
C PHE A 106 11.39 5.04 -4.65
N GLU A 107 10.06 5.10 -4.80
CA GLU A 107 9.25 6.24 -4.38
C GLU A 107 9.31 6.45 -2.86
N LEU A 108 9.31 5.37 -2.08
CA LEU A 108 9.47 5.45 -0.64
C LEU A 108 10.84 6.04 -0.28
N GLY A 109 11.90 5.57 -0.93
CA GLY A 109 13.23 6.12 -0.72
C GLY A 109 13.29 7.61 -1.02
N GLN A 110 12.75 8.04 -2.15
CA GLN A 110 12.69 9.46 -2.52
C GLN A 110 11.92 10.30 -1.49
N THR A 111 10.80 9.76 -1.00
CA THR A 111 9.96 10.45 -0.04
C THR A 111 10.66 10.55 1.32
N LEU A 112 11.40 9.53 1.72
CA LEU A 112 12.23 9.56 2.92
C LEU A 112 13.37 10.59 2.81
N GLU A 113 14.00 10.72 1.63
CA GLU A 113 14.95 11.79 1.39
C GLU A 113 14.30 13.17 1.58
N ALA A 114 13.12 13.37 1.03
CA ALA A 114 12.39 14.63 1.16
C ALA A 114 11.99 14.93 2.62
N ALA A 115 11.88 13.90 3.45
CA ALA A 115 11.57 14.01 4.88
C ALA A 115 12.85 14.18 5.75
N ASP A 116 14.01 14.31 5.13
CA ASP A 116 15.32 14.35 5.81
C ASP A 116 15.61 13.09 6.64
N GLU A 117 14.97 11.97 6.27
CA GLU A 117 15.17 10.66 6.90
C GLU A 117 16.27 9.89 6.16
N THR A 118 17.49 10.43 6.19
CA THR A 118 18.62 9.94 5.37
C THR A 118 18.94 8.46 5.62
N ALA A 119 19.01 8.04 6.88
CA ALA A 119 19.34 6.66 7.23
C ALA A 119 18.29 5.68 6.75
N ARG A 120 17.02 6.05 6.88
CA ARG A 120 15.90 5.21 6.42
C ARG A 120 15.86 5.14 4.89
N ALA A 121 16.07 6.26 4.21
CA ALA A 121 16.14 6.31 2.75
C ALA A 121 17.26 5.40 2.24
N LEU A 122 18.45 5.49 2.85
CA LEU A 122 19.59 4.65 2.49
C LEU A 122 19.25 3.16 2.65
N ALA A 123 18.62 2.78 3.77
CA ALA A 123 18.23 1.39 4.01
C ALA A 123 17.27 0.87 2.93
N VAL A 124 16.28 1.68 2.53
CA VAL A 124 15.32 1.30 1.48
C VAL A 124 16.00 1.14 0.12
N TYR A 125 16.89 2.05 -0.25
CA TYR A 125 17.63 1.96 -1.51
C TYR A 125 18.58 0.77 -1.55
N LEU A 126 19.21 0.43 -0.42
CA LEU A 126 20.08 -0.75 -0.32
C LEU A 126 19.26 -2.03 -0.50
N GLU A 127 18.09 -2.10 0.10
CA GLU A 127 17.17 -3.22 -0.07
C GLU A 127 16.75 -3.36 -1.54
N LEU A 128 16.38 -2.25 -2.18
CA LEU A 128 16.00 -2.23 -3.59
C LEU A 128 17.14 -2.72 -4.48
N ARG A 129 18.35 -2.21 -4.28
CA ARG A 129 19.51 -2.63 -5.06
C ARG A 129 19.87 -4.11 -4.85
N SER A 130 19.72 -4.60 -3.62
CA SER A 130 19.94 -6.01 -3.30
C SER A 130 18.98 -6.93 -4.06
N ASP A 131 17.74 -6.51 -4.22
CA ASP A 131 16.70 -7.29 -4.91
C ASP A 131 16.77 -7.16 -6.43
N ALA A 132 16.94 -5.94 -6.93
CA ALA A 132 16.77 -5.61 -8.35
C ALA A 132 18.08 -5.34 -9.10
N GLY A 133 19.20 -5.21 -8.38
CA GLY A 133 20.43 -4.67 -8.95
C GLY A 133 20.28 -3.18 -9.23
N GLU A 134 20.83 -2.70 -10.33
CA GLU A 134 20.67 -1.29 -10.71
C GLU A 134 19.24 -1.03 -11.16
N PHE A 135 18.55 -0.18 -10.42
CA PHE A 135 17.19 0.27 -10.73
C PHE A 135 17.20 1.80 -10.71
N ARG A 136 16.88 2.40 -11.86
CA ARG A 136 16.98 3.86 -12.04
C ARG A 136 18.35 4.34 -11.54
N ASP A 137 18.43 5.44 -10.82
CA ASP A 137 19.68 6.00 -10.29
C ASP A 137 19.96 5.59 -8.84
N VAL A 138 19.54 4.39 -8.43
CA VAL A 138 19.64 3.91 -7.04
C VAL A 138 21.08 3.95 -6.50
N SER A 139 22.05 3.50 -7.28
CA SER A 139 23.47 3.49 -6.84
C SER A 139 24.00 4.90 -6.61
N SER A 140 23.67 5.84 -7.49
CA SER A 140 24.04 7.24 -7.33
C SER A 140 23.43 7.84 -6.06
N ARG A 141 22.18 7.53 -5.77
CA ARG A 141 21.50 7.98 -4.55
C ARG A 141 22.14 7.40 -3.30
N ILE A 142 22.48 6.11 -3.33
CA ILE A 142 23.18 5.44 -2.22
C ILE A 142 24.51 6.13 -1.93
N GLU A 143 25.31 6.39 -2.96
CA GLU A 143 26.61 7.07 -2.80
C GLU A 143 26.45 8.45 -2.17
N ARG A 144 25.51 9.23 -2.67
CA ARG A 144 25.25 10.58 -2.16
C ARG A 144 24.81 10.56 -0.69
N LEU A 145 23.87 9.65 -0.34
CA LEU A 145 23.36 9.54 1.03
C LEU A 145 24.42 9.01 1.98
N THR A 146 25.26 8.08 1.52
CA THR A 146 26.37 7.56 2.32
C THR A 146 27.37 8.67 2.67
N ARG A 147 27.70 9.54 1.71
CA ARG A 147 28.54 10.70 1.94
C ARG A 147 27.91 11.67 2.94
N ALA A 148 26.61 11.95 2.76
CA ALA A 148 25.88 12.86 3.65
C ALA A 148 25.90 12.36 5.10
N GLN A 149 25.78 11.07 5.33
CA GLN A 149 25.89 10.49 6.67
C GLN A 149 27.30 10.59 7.24
N ALA A 150 28.32 10.42 6.41
CA ALA A 150 29.72 10.51 6.85
C ALA A 150 30.12 11.94 7.22
N GLU A 151 29.50 12.95 6.61
CA GLU A 151 29.77 14.37 6.83
C GLU A 151 28.91 14.96 7.96
N GLY A 152 27.89 14.24 8.39
CA GLY A 152 26.92 14.69 9.40
C GLY A 152 27.30 14.45 10.85
#